data_c05803c2bd45d054dc8f784fc8126cf7
#
_entry.id   c05803c2bd45d054dc8f784fc8126cf7
#
_cell.length_a   1.000
_cell.length_b   1.000
_cell.length_c   1.000
_cell.angle_alpha   90.00
_cell.angle_beta   90.00
_cell.angle_gamma   90.00
#
_symmetry.space_group_name_H-M   'P 1'
#
loop_
_entity.id
_entity.type
_entity.pdbx_description
1 polymer ?
#
loop_
_entity_poly.entity_id
_entity_poly.type
_entity_poly.pdbx_seq_one_letter_code
_entity_poly.pdbx_strand_id
1 'polypeptide(L)'
;MNSTNDYALITGASLGIGREIAKELSRRGYNTLLVALDTLELKEVKQYIQESYTTKVDSFAADLTDPSAAQSIYNWCKENNYVVTILINNAGFGEGGYFEKITLDQYCKMIDLNNKAYVSLIHKFLPDMKEHGNCHIMNTSSMEATLPLPYKAVYTGTKNFIYSFSLALNEEVRKYGVKITILCPGPVLTNESGLKRLKAQGAKAKLLLLMPDQVAKVAVKNMLSGMLISNPGKMNWWLTKIAKFIPTRLKMRILEKIFSAYR
;
A
#
# COMPACT_ATOMS: atom_id res chain seq x y z
N MET A 1 -10.15 -22.64 8.77
CA MET A 1 -10.38 -21.83 9.99
C MET A 1 -9.06 -21.18 10.34
N ASN A 2 -9.03 -19.86 10.54
CA ASN A 2 -7.80 -19.21 11.01
C ASN A 2 -7.53 -19.70 12.44
N SER A 3 -6.29 -19.96 12.77
CA SER A 3 -5.92 -20.26 14.16
C SER A 3 -6.17 -19.03 15.05
N THR A 4 -6.33 -19.21 16.34
CA THR A 4 -6.57 -18.09 17.28
C THR A 4 -5.42 -17.09 17.33
N ASN A 5 -4.25 -17.46 16.77
CA ASN A 5 -3.03 -16.66 16.75
C ASN A 5 -2.60 -16.19 15.33
N ASP A 6 -3.45 -16.39 14.32
CA ASP A 6 -3.21 -15.89 12.96
C ASP A 6 -3.57 -14.40 12.88
N TYR A 7 -2.64 -13.60 12.40
CA TYR A 7 -2.80 -12.15 12.32
C TYR A 7 -2.50 -11.59 10.92
N ALA A 8 -3.18 -10.51 10.60
CA ALA A 8 -2.84 -9.61 9.51
C ALA A 8 -2.03 -8.43 10.05
N LEU A 9 -0.80 -8.24 9.58
CA LEU A 9 0.02 -7.08 9.88
C LEU A 9 -0.16 -6.03 8.79
N ILE A 10 -0.56 -4.81 9.16
CA ILE A 10 -0.86 -3.72 8.25
C ILE A 10 0.02 -2.51 8.55
N THR A 11 0.84 -2.10 7.58
CA THR A 11 1.64 -0.88 7.70
C THR A 11 0.89 0.35 7.19
N GLY A 12 1.12 1.52 7.80
CA GLY A 12 0.37 2.74 7.51
C GLY A 12 -1.10 2.62 7.91
N ALA A 13 -1.37 1.93 9.01
CA ALA A 13 -2.71 1.59 9.46
C ALA A 13 -3.48 2.74 10.14
N SER A 14 -2.83 3.88 10.42
CA SER A 14 -3.46 5.02 11.11
C SER A 14 -4.45 5.80 10.24
N LEU A 15 -4.22 5.87 8.92
CA LEU A 15 -5.00 6.71 8.00
C LEU A 15 -5.27 6.03 6.65
N GLY A 16 -6.19 6.62 5.90
CA GLY A 16 -6.42 6.32 4.48
C GLY A 16 -6.72 4.86 4.19
N ILE A 17 -6.06 4.30 3.17
CA ILE A 17 -6.30 2.93 2.69
C ILE A 17 -5.93 1.90 3.77
N GLY A 18 -4.81 2.08 4.49
CA GLY A 18 -4.35 1.14 5.50
C GLY A 18 -5.33 0.99 6.67
N ARG A 19 -5.87 2.12 7.14
CA ARG A 19 -6.94 2.14 8.15
C ARG A 19 -8.16 1.36 7.71
N GLU A 20 -8.63 1.60 6.50
CA GLU A 20 -9.83 0.93 6.01
C GLU A 20 -9.60 -0.55 5.67
N ILE A 21 -8.36 -0.94 5.29
CA ILE A 21 -7.97 -2.36 5.16
C ILE A 21 -8.01 -3.05 6.54
N ALA A 22 -7.48 -2.41 7.59
CA ALA A 22 -7.51 -2.97 8.93
C ALA A 22 -8.96 -3.21 9.41
N LYS A 23 -9.84 -2.22 9.24
CA LYS A 23 -11.28 -2.34 9.55
C LYS A 23 -11.95 -3.45 8.73
N GLU A 24 -11.67 -3.54 7.43
CA GLU A 24 -12.28 -4.55 6.56
C GLU A 24 -11.81 -5.96 6.90
N LEU A 25 -10.54 -6.16 7.26
CA LEU A 25 -10.03 -7.44 7.73
C LEU A 25 -10.65 -7.84 9.07
N SER A 26 -10.73 -6.92 10.02
CA SER A 26 -11.39 -7.16 11.32
C SER A 26 -12.87 -7.49 11.15
N ARG A 27 -13.58 -6.78 10.26
CA ARG A 27 -14.99 -7.08 9.93
C ARG A 27 -15.17 -8.48 9.35
N ARG A 28 -14.15 -9.03 8.70
CA ARG A 28 -14.13 -10.40 8.15
C ARG A 28 -13.65 -11.45 9.13
N GLY A 29 -13.38 -11.08 10.37
CA GLY A 29 -12.98 -12.01 11.41
C GLY A 29 -11.47 -12.28 11.49
N TYR A 30 -10.61 -11.45 10.87
CA TYR A 30 -9.16 -11.55 11.00
C TYR A 30 -8.67 -10.72 12.18
N ASN A 31 -7.77 -11.27 12.99
CA ASN A 31 -7.01 -10.49 13.97
C ASN A 31 -6.04 -9.56 13.25
N THR A 32 -5.79 -8.37 13.79
CA THR A 32 -5.00 -7.34 13.11
C THR A 32 -3.89 -6.77 13.99
N LEU A 33 -2.73 -6.53 13.38
CA LEU A 33 -1.58 -5.85 13.96
C LEU A 33 -1.37 -4.54 13.17
N LEU A 34 -1.55 -3.42 13.85
CA LEU A 34 -1.51 -2.09 13.25
C LEU A 34 -0.14 -1.49 13.43
N VAL A 35 0.56 -1.17 12.33
CA VAL A 35 1.87 -0.52 12.37
C VAL A 35 1.79 0.84 11.69
N ALA A 36 2.14 1.89 12.40
CA ALA A 36 2.25 3.26 11.91
C ALA A 36 3.14 4.10 12.85
N LEU A 37 3.31 5.38 12.56
CA LEU A 37 3.89 6.32 13.52
C LEU A 37 3.02 6.38 14.80
N ASP A 38 3.62 6.73 15.95
CA ASP A 38 2.86 6.92 17.19
C ASP A 38 2.04 8.21 17.11
N THR A 39 0.80 8.04 16.70
CA THR A 39 -0.16 9.13 16.52
C THR A 39 -1.47 8.81 17.21
N LEU A 40 -2.26 9.86 17.47
CA LEU A 40 -3.61 9.70 18.02
C LEU A 40 -4.48 8.83 17.12
N GLU A 41 -4.36 9.02 15.81
CA GLU A 41 -5.13 8.27 14.81
C GLU A 41 -4.86 6.76 14.87
N LEU A 42 -3.64 6.33 15.18
CA LEU A 42 -3.33 4.90 15.36
C LEU A 42 -4.09 4.33 16.57
N LYS A 43 -4.11 5.06 17.66
CA LYS A 43 -4.85 4.69 18.90
C LYS A 43 -6.35 4.65 18.65
N GLU A 44 -6.90 5.63 17.95
CA GLU A 44 -8.32 5.69 17.56
C GLU A 44 -8.74 4.50 16.69
N VAL A 45 -7.90 4.10 15.72
CA VAL A 45 -8.19 2.93 14.87
C VAL A 45 -8.19 1.65 15.70
N LYS A 46 -7.22 1.48 16.59
CA LYS A 46 -7.18 0.33 17.52
C LYS A 46 -8.44 0.27 18.38
N GLN A 47 -8.80 1.37 19.02
CA GLN A 47 -9.99 1.48 19.86
C GLN A 47 -11.27 1.17 19.05
N TYR A 48 -11.42 1.77 17.86
CA TYR A 48 -12.57 1.51 17.00
C TYR A 48 -12.72 0.02 16.68
N ILE A 49 -11.62 -0.67 16.35
CA ILE A 49 -11.66 -2.11 16.04
C ILE A 49 -12.06 -2.92 17.27
N GLN A 50 -11.51 -2.59 18.46
CA GLN A 50 -11.84 -3.26 19.72
C GLN A 50 -13.32 -3.14 20.09
N GLU A 51 -13.91 -1.98 19.84
CA GLU A 51 -15.31 -1.70 20.14
C GLU A 51 -16.28 -2.27 19.10
N SER A 52 -15.86 -2.36 17.84
CA SER A 52 -16.74 -2.72 16.71
C SER A 52 -16.72 -4.18 16.33
N TYR A 53 -15.66 -4.93 16.68
CA TYR A 53 -15.47 -6.31 16.22
C TYR A 53 -14.97 -7.21 17.36
N THR A 54 -15.25 -8.52 17.24
CA THR A 54 -14.80 -9.54 18.19
C THR A 54 -13.36 -10.02 17.98
N THR A 55 -12.68 -9.53 16.94
CA THR A 55 -11.32 -9.89 16.60
C THR A 55 -10.32 -9.21 17.54
N LYS A 56 -9.16 -9.85 17.73
CA LYS A 56 -8.04 -9.25 18.44
C LYS A 56 -7.37 -8.19 17.59
N VAL A 57 -6.96 -7.09 18.22
CA VAL A 57 -6.18 -6.03 17.59
C VAL A 57 -5.08 -5.56 18.51
N ASP A 58 -3.87 -5.40 17.97
CA ASP A 58 -2.78 -4.74 18.66
C ASP A 58 -2.07 -3.74 17.76
N SER A 59 -1.22 -2.89 18.32
CA SER A 59 -0.54 -1.86 17.56
C SER A 59 0.91 -1.68 17.99
N PHE A 60 1.78 -1.40 17.03
CA PHE A 60 3.19 -1.10 17.24
C PHE A 60 3.54 0.21 16.54
N ALA A 61 4.04 1.17 17.31
CA ALA A 61 4.50 2.45 16.78
C ALA A 61 5.91 2.31 16.20
N ALA A 62 6.07 2.60 14.90
CA ALA A 62 7.35 2.55 14.23
C ALA A 62 7.46 3.56 13.09
N ASP A 63 8.62 4.20 12.96
CA ASP A 63 9.02 4.88 11.73
C ASP A 63 9.68 3.87 10.80
N LEU A 64 9.01 3.53 9.72
CA LEU A 64 9.49 2.54 8.75
C LEU A 64 10.66 3.06 7.87
N THR A 65 11.04 4.32 8.00
CA THR A 65 12.28 4.84 7.39
C THR A 65 13.51 4.46 8.21
N ASP A 66 13.33 4.07 9.49
CA ASP A 66 14.40 3.54 10.32
C ASP A 66 14.82 2.13 9.81
N PRO A 67 16.13 1.92 9.54
CA PRO A 67 16.64 0.62 9.10
C PRO A 67 16.36 -0.55 10.06
N SER A 68 16.19 -0.28 11.35
CA SER A 68 15.90 -1.29 12.38
C SER A 68 14.41 -1.64 12.51
N ALA A 69 13.51 -0.83 11.94
CA ALA A 69 12.07 -0.96 12.14
C ALA A 69 11.52 -2.36 11.79
N ALA A 70 11.93 -2.91 10.65
CA ALA A 70 11.46 -4.23 10.23
C ALA A 70 11.87 -5.34 11.22
N GLN A 71 13.09 -5.27 11.78
CA GLN A 71 13.55 -6.21 12.81
C GLN A 71 12.78 -6.04 14.11
N SER A 72 12.55 -4.80 14.53
CA SER A 72 11.80 -4.49 15.77
C SER A 72 10.36 -4.99 15.69
N ILE A 73 9.68 -4.79 14.54
CA ILE A 73 8.32 -5.29 14.30
C ILE A 73 8.30 -6.83 14.32
N TYR A 74 9.27 -7.48 13.68
CA TYR A 74 9.38 -8.93 13.67
C TYR A 74 9.59 -9.49 15.09
N ASN A 75 10.51 -8.89 15.86
CA ASN A 75 10.77 -9.28 17.26
C ASN A 75 9.51 -9.13 18.12
N TRP A 76 8.81 -7.99 18.01
CA TRP A 76 7.54 -7.76 18.70
C TRP A 76 6.51 -8.84 18.38
N CYS A 77 6.40 -9.25 17.12
CA CYS A 77 5.48 -10.33 16.75
C CYS A 77 5.88 -11.66 17.41
N LYS A 78 7.19 -11.99 17.44
CA LYS A 78 7.70 -13.22 18.06
C LYS A 78 7.49 -13.22 19.58
N GLU A 79 7.82 -12.15 20.26
CA GLU A 79 7.67 -11.99 21.72
C GLU A 79 6.21 -12.15 22.19
N ASN A 80 5.26 -11.73 21.35
CA ASN A 80 3.83 -11.85 21.64
C ASN A 80 3.16 -13.08 21.02
N ASN A 81 3.92 -13.98 20.41
CA ASN A 81 3.42 -15.17 19.72
C ASN A 81 2.37 -14.87 18.63
N TYR A 82 2.51 -13.74 17.92
CA TYR A 82 1.69 -13.42 16.76
C TYR A 82 2.20 -14.14 15.52
N VAL A 83 1.35 -14.94 14.90
CA VAL A 83 1.65 -15.62 13.63
C VAL A 83 1.14 -14.75 12.49
N VAL A 84 2.05 -14.11 11.75
CA VAL A 84 1.68 -13.23 10.63
C VAL A 84 1.43 -14.06 9.37
N THR A 85 0.16 -14.29 9.06
CA THR A 85 -0.27 -15.01 7.85
C THR A 85 -0.68 -14.07 6.71
N ILE A 86 -0.93 -12.79 7.03
CA ILE A 86 -1.22 -11.73 6.05
C ILE A 86 -0.29 -10.55 6.33
N LEU A 87 0.52 -10.14 5.34
CA LEU A 87 1.39 -8.97 5.42
C LEU A 87 0.91 -7.91 4.43
N ILE A 88 0.45 -6.76 4.93
CA ILE A 88 0.00 -5.62 4.12
C ILE A 88 1.02 -4.50 4.18
N ASN A 89 1.85 -4.40 3.16
CA ASN A 89 2.74 -3.28 2.94
C ASN A 89 1.97 -2.15 2.28
N ASN A 90 1.54 -1.17 3.06
CA ASN A 90 0.72 -0.06 2.60
C ASN A 90 1.31 1.31 2.96
N ALA A 91 2.13 1.43 4.00
CA ALA A 91 2.78 2.69 4.35
C ALA A 91 3.52 3.29 3.15
N GLY A 92 3.36 4.57 2.93
CA GLY A 92 4.00 5.26 1.82
C GLY A 92 3.45 6.65 1.60
N PHE A 93 4.24 7.49 0.98
CA PHE A 93 3.80 8.81 0.55
C PHE A 93 4.30 9.13 -0.85
N GLY A 94 3.71 10.16 -1.45
CA GLY A 94 4.12 10.66 -2.74
C GLY A 94 4.17 12.16 -2.76
N GLU A 95 5.19 12.71 -3.41
CA GLU A 95 5.37 14.12 -3.61
C GLU A 95 5.53 14.44 -5.09
N GLY A 96 5.12 15.64 -5.48
CA GLY A 96 5.22 16.10 -6.86
C GLY A 96 5.62 17.58 -6.91
N GLY A 97 6.43 17.92 -7.91
CA GLY A 97 6.98 19.24 -8.14
C GLY A 97 8.13 19.17 -9.14
N TYR A 98 8.78 20.31 -9.40
CA TYR A 98 10.04 20.31 -10.11
C TYR A 98 11.09 19.51 -9.36
N PHE A 99 11.84 18.67 -10.07
CA PHE A 99 12.77 17.72 -9.46
C PHE A 99 13.77 18.41 -8.51
N GLU A 100 14.33 19.52 -8.92
CA GLU A 100 15.32 20.28 -8.14
C GLU A 100 14.74 21.10 -6.98
N LYS A 101 13.40 21.21 -6.90
CA LYS A 101 12.72 21.94 -5.80
C LYS A 101 12.36 21.06 -4.60
N ILE A 102 12.34 19.75 -4.79
CA ILE A 102 12.17 18.78 -3.71
C ILE A 102 13.54 18.38 -3.20
N THR A 103 13.73 18.39 -1.89
CA THR A 103 15.05 18.10 -1.30
C THR A 103 15.44 16.63 -1.50
N LEU A 104 16.75 16.38 -1.58
CA LEU A 104 17.29 15.02 -1.63
C LEU A 104 16.83 14.17 -0.43
N ASP A 105 16.79 14.76 0.77
CA ASP A 105 16.32 14.09 1.99
C ASP A 105 14.86 13.60 1.85
N GLN A 106 13.96 14.43 1.28
CA GLN A 106 12.58 14.02 1.00
C GLN A 106 12.52 12.87 0.00
N TYR A 107 13.36 12.88 -1.05
CA TYR A 107 13.43 11.75 -1.98
C TYR A 107 13.97 10.49 -1.32
N CYS A 108 15.01 10.58 -0.50
CA CYS A 108 15.56 9.44 0.23
C CYS A 108 14.50 8.84 1.18
N LYS A 109 13.83 9.66 1.98
CA LYS A 109 12.73 9.21 2.84
C LYS A 109 11.60 8.52 2.05
N MET A 110 11.25 9.04 0.87
CA MET A 110 10.25 8.41 -0.01
C MET A 110 10.72 7.03 -0.48
N ILE A 111 11.98 6.87 -0.87
CA ILE A 111 12.55 5.59 -1.30
C ILE A 111 12.63 4.63 -0.11
N ASP A 112 13.08 5.08 1.04
CA ASP A 112 13.19 4.27 2.25
C ASP A 112 11.81 3.73 2.67
N LEU A 113 10.80 4.59 2.73
CA LEU A 113 9.46 4.18 3.12
C LEU A 113 8.75 3.33 2.04
N ASN A 114 8.75 3.79 0.79
CA ASN A 114 7.96 3.14 -0.27
C ASN A 114 8.59 1.84 -0.78
N ASN A 115 9.93 1.67 -0.66
CA ASN A 115 10.64 0.52 -1.23
C ASN A 115 11.39 -0.28 -0.19
N LYS A 116 12.37 0.31 0.50
CA LYS A 116 13.24 -0.40 1.43
C LYS A 116 12.45 -1.03 2.59
N ALA A 117 11.50 -0.31 3.17
CA ALA A 117 10.63 -0.84 4.22
C ALA A 117 9.87 -2.11 3.77
N TYR A 118 9.31 -2.09 2.55
CA TYR A 118 8.57 -3.25 2.00
C TYR A 118 9.48 -4.46 1.81
N VAL A 119 10.65 -4.25 1.20
CA VAL A 119 11.64 -5.32 1.00
C VAL A 119 12.09 -5.88 2.35
N SER A 120 12.39 -5.02 3.33
CA SER A 120 12.85 -5.43 4.65
C SER A 120 11.80 -6.24 5.41
N LEU A 121 10.53 -5.79 5.42
CA LEU A 121 9.44 -6.53 6.07
C LEU A 121 9.20 -7.88 5.39
N ILE A 122 9.12 -7.92 4.07
CA ILE A 122 8.95 -9.18 3.34
C ILE A 122 10.11 -10.12 3.64
N HIS A 123 11.36 -9.64 3.61
CA HIS A 123 12.54 -10.45 3.89
C HIS A 123 12.51 -11.08 5.29
N LYS A 124 11.99 -10.35 6.30
CA LYS A 124 11.88 -10.84 7.67
C LYS A 124 10.77 -11.87 7.86
N PHE A 125 9.59 -11.62 7.31
CA PHE A 125 8.41 -12.47 7.53
C PHE A 125 8.30 -13.65 6.55
N LEU A 126 8.91 -13.56 5.36
CA LEU A 126 8.76 -14.56 4.31
C LEU A 126 9.20 -15.99 4.72
N PRO A 127 10.28 -16.21 5.48
CA PRO A 127 10.64 -17.56 5.93
C PRO A 127 9.50 -18.24 6.70
N ASP A 128 8.95 -17.57 7.71
CA ASP A 128 7.84 -18.09 8.51
C ASP A 128 6.57 -18.30 7.68
N MET A 129 6.29 -17.37 6.76
CA MET A 129 5.14 -17.46 5.86
C MET A 129 5.26 -18.66 4.89
N LYS A 130 6.47 -18.98 4.43
CA LYS A 130 6.71 -20.16 3.60
C LYS A 130 6.50 -21.46 4.38
N GLU A 131 6.90 -21.50 5.62
CA GLU A 131 6.71 -22.64 6.51
C GLU A 131 5.22 -22.85 6.83
N HIS A 132 4.48 -21.77 7.08
CA HIS A 132 3.04 -21.80 7.32
C HIS A 132 2.23 -22.27 6.09
N GLY A 133 2.61 -21.86 4.89
CA GLY A 133 2.13 -22.42 3.62
C GLY A 133 0.80 -21.87 3.11
N ASN A 134 0.04 -21.07 3.82
CA ASN A 134 -1.21 -20.45 3.31
C ASN A 134 -1.26 -18.97 3.71
N CYS A 135 -0.41 -18.19 3.09
CA CYS A 135 -0.19 -16.80 3.45
C CYS A 135 -0.46 -15.84 2.29
N HIS A 136 -0.70 -14.58 2.63
CA HIS A 136 -0.92 -13.50 1.68
C HIS A 136 0.02 -12.33 1.96
N ILE A 137 0.60 -11.77 0.90
CA ILE A 137 1.32 -10.51 0.94
C ILE A 137 0.61 -9.54 0.00
N MET A 138 0.22 -8.36 0.49
CA MET A 138 -0.30 -7.30 -0.36
C MET A 138 0.66 -6.11 -0.34
N ASN A 139 1.13 -5.70 -1.51
CA ASN A 139 2.00 -4.56 -1.69
C ASN A 139 1.25 -3.42 -2.38
N THR A 140 1.16 -2.26 -1.72
CA THR A 140 0.49 -1.09 -2.28
C THR A 140 1.41 -0.35 -3.25
N SER A 141 1.15 -0.55 -4.53
CA SER A 141 1.73 0.18 -5.64
C SER A 141 0.84 1.38 -6.02
N SER A 142 0.62 1.64 -7.28
CA SER A 142 -0.26 2.69 -7.83
C SER A 142 -0.63 2.35 -9.27
N MET A 143 -1.74 2.88 -9.78
CA MET A 143 -1.98 2.90 -11.22
C MET A 143 -0.87 3.63 -11.98
N GLU A 144 -0.19 4.58 -11.32
CA GLU A 144 0.92 5.36 -11.84
C GLU A 144 2.21 4.51 -12.02
N ALA A 145 2.28 3.32 -11.45
CA ALA A 145 3.45 2.44 -11.56
C ALA A 145 3.81 2.07 -13.00
N THR A 146 2.82 1.97 -13.88
CA THR A 146 3.03 1.66 -15.31
C THR A 146 3.00 2.90 -16.22
N LEU A 147 2.87 4.09 -15.63
CA LEU A 147 2.80 5.38 -16.30
C LEU A 147 3.79 6.34 -15.64
N PRO A 148 5.02 6.49 -16.17
CA PRO A 148 5.95 7.49 -15.67
C PRO A 148 5.32 8.89 -15.76
N LEU A 149 5.25 9.61 -14.66
CA LEU A 149 4.63 10.94 -14.63
C LEU A 149 5.68 12.04 -14.48
N PRO A 150 5.71 13.03 -15.35
CA PRO A 150 6.45 14.27 -15.13
C PRO A 150 6.04 14.91 -13.80
N TYR A 151 6.98 15.56 -13.14
CA TYR A 151 6.84 16.19 -11.81
C TYR A 151 6.59 15.20 -10.64
N LYS A 152 6.60 13.88 -10.91
CA LYS A 152 6.49 12.81 -9.90
C LYS A 152 7.49 11.68 -10.16
N ALA A 153 8.63 11.98 -10.76
CA ALA A 153 9.56 10.97 -11.27
C ALA A 153 9.98 9.95 -10.20
N VAL A 154 10.40 10.42 -9.02
CA VAL A 154 10.82 9.52 -7.92
C VAL A 154 9.63 8.71 -7.40
N TYR A 155 8.48 9.33 -7.14
CA TYR A 155 7.29 8.61 -6.69
C TYR A 155 6.88 7.50 -7.65
N THR A 156 6.72 7.81 -8.94
CA THR A 156 6.33 6.79 -9.93
C THR A 156 7.40 5.71 -10.09
N GLY A 157 8.68 6.08 -9.96
CA GLY A 157 9.79 5.12 -9.89
C GLY A 157 9.67 4.17 -8.70
N THR A 158 9.36 4.68 -7.49
CA THR A 158 9.15 3.82 -6.31
C THR A 158 7.98 2.86 -6.50
N LYS A 159 6.88 3.32 -7.08
CA LYS A 159 5.69 2.47 -7.30
C LYS A 159 5.89 1.45 -8.43
N ASN A 160 6.69 1.79 -9.45
CA ASN A 160 7.10 0.83 -10.47
C ASN A 160 8.04 -0.25 -9.89
N PHE A 161 8.98 0.13 -9.01
CA PHE A 161 9.82 -0.84 -8.32
C PHE A 161 8.96 -1.87 -7.59
N ILE A 162 8.00 -1.44 -6.75
CA ILE A 162 7.12 -2.35 -6.02
C ILE A 162 6.29 -3.22 -6.96
N TYR A 163 5.80 -2.67 -8.07
CA TYR A 163 5.06 -3.44 -9.06
C TYR A 163 5.90 -4.56 -9.67
N SER A 164 7.07 -4.25 -10.18
CA SER A 164 7.98 -5.21 -10.84
C SER A 164 8.55 -6.23 -9.84
N PHE A 165 8.97 -5.76 -8.66
CA PHE A 165 9.45 -6.60 -7.57
C PHE A 165 8.41 -7.64 -7.15
N SER A 166 7.16 -7.21 -6.96
CA SER A 166 6.08 -8.09 -6.54
C SER A 166 5.71 -9.13 -7.59
N LEU A 167 5.75 -8.77 -8.87
CA LEU A 167 5.52 -9.72 -9.97
C LEU A 167 6.58 -10.85 -9.97
N ALA A 168 7.85 -10.46 -9.87
CA ALA A 168 8.94 -11.43 -9.86
C ALA A 168 8.90 -12.32 -8.62
N LEU A 169 8.74 -11.71 -7.43
CA LEU A 169 8.71 -12.45 -6.17
C LEU A 169 7.53 -13.42 -6.10
N ASN A 170 6.37 -13.09 -6.70
CA ASN A 170 5.22 -14.01 -6.73
C ASN A 170 5.59 -15.37 -7.33
N GLU A 171 6.35 -15.38 -8.43
CA GLU A 171 6.76 -16.64 -9.08
C GLU A 171 7.73 -17.47 -8.21
N GLU A 172 8.54 -16.82 -7.39
CA GLU A 172 9.45 -17.49 -6.47
C GLU A 172 8.74 -18.15 -5.29
N VAL A 173 7.64 -17.50 -4.77
CA VAL A 173 7.05 -17.89 -3.48
C VAL A 173 5.74 -18.68 -3.61
N ARG A 174 5.02 -18.61 -4.74
CA ARG A 174 3.72 -19.26 -4.94
C ARG A 174 3.74 -20.77 -4.69
N LYS A 175 4.85 -21.44 -4.98
CA LYS A 175 5.02 -22.87 -4.74
C LYS A 175 5.02 -23.25 -3.25
N TYR A 176 5.26 -22.28 -2.36
CA TYR A 176 5.20 -22.44 -0.91
C TYR A 176 3.86 -22.04 -0.30
N GLY A 177 2.83 -21.81 -1.14
CA GLY A 177 1.51 -21.37 -0.67
C GLY A 177 1.42 -19.89 -0.30
N VAL A 178 2.46 -19.09 -0.54
CA VAL A 178 2.45 -17.62 -0.34
C VAL A 178 1.94 -16.94 -1.60
N LYS A 179 0.85 -16.17 -1.49
CA LYS A 179 0.21 -15.45 -2.61
C LYS A 179 0.50 -13.96 -2.50
N ILE A 180 0.97 -13.36 -3.58
CA ILE A 180 1.22 -11.91 -3.61
C ILE A 180 0.10 -11.20 -4.37
N THR A 181 -0.38 -10.08 -3.82
CA THR A 181 -1.32 -9.16 -4.48
C THR A 181 -0.69 -7.78 -4.58
N ILE A 182 -0.68 -7.22 -5.77
CA ILE A 182 -0.24 -5.85 -6.05
C ILE A 182 -1.47 -4.96 -6.08
N LEU A 183 -1.62 -4.10 -5.09
CA LEU A 183 -2.70 -3.12 -5.06
C LEU A 183 -2.29 -1.90 -5.88
N CYS A 184 -3.03 -1.61 -6.96
CA CYS A 184 -2.78 -0.49 -7.86
C CYS A 184 -3.98 0.49 -7.84
N PRO A 185 -4.15 1.27 -6.77
CA PRO A 185 -5.26 2.22 -6.69
C PRO A 185 -5.05 3.38 -7.66
N GLY A 186 -6.16 3.94 -8.13
CA GLY A 186 -6.20 5.25 -8.76
C GLY A 186 -6.11 6.37 -7.71
N PRO A 187 -6.52 7.60 -8.04
CA PRO A 187 -6.59 8.69 -7.07
C PRO A 187 -7.55 8.34 -5.93
N VAL A 188 -7.06 8.42 -4.70
CA VAL A 188 -7.83 8.13 -3.48
C VAL A 188 -7.81 9.34 -2.55
N LEU A 189 -8.95 9.65 -1.97
CA LEU A 189 -9.07 10.74 -1.02
C LEU A 189 -8.57 10.28 0.37
N THR A 190 -7.28 10.42 0.62
CA THR A 190 -6.67 9.94 1.87
C THR A 190 -6.43 11.03 2.91
N ASN A 191 -6.39 12.31 2.49
CA ASN A 191 -6.11 13.44 3.39
C ASN A 191 -6.63 14.77 2.81
N GLU A 192 -6.56 15.85 3.61
CA GLU A 192 -6.98 17.19 3.21
C GLU A 192 -6.19 17.76 2.01
N SER A 193 -4.92 17.43 1.88
CA SER A 193 -4.11 17.85 0.73
C SER A 193 -4.60 17.21 -0.57
N GLY A 194 -5.12 15.98 -0.51
CA GLY A 194 -5.84 15.33 -1.61
C GLY A 194 -7.10 16.09 -2.01
N LEU A 195 -7.87 16.60 -1.04
CA LEU A 195 -9.06 17.45 -1.27
C LEU A 195 -8.71 18.76 -1.97
N LYS A 196 -7.64 19.45 -1.53
CA LYS A 196 -7.18 20.70 -2.15
C LYS A 196 -6.75 20.48 -3.61
N ARG A 197 -6.00 19.38 -3.87
CA ARG A 197 -5.59 18.99 -5.23
C ARG A 197 -6.79 18.66 -6.13
N LEU A 198 -7.77 17.95 -5.59
CA LEU A 198 -9.00 17.62 -6.33
C LEU A 198 -9.79 18.84 -6.73
N LYS A 199 -9.91 19.85 -5.84
CA LYS A 199 -10.57 21.13 -6.14
C LYS A 199 -9.87 21.86 -7.28
N ALA A 200 -8.55 21.78 -7.37
CA ALA A 200 -7.74 22.39 -8.43
C ALA A 200 -7.88 21.68 -9.80
N GLN A 201 -8.15 20.38 -9.82
CA GLN A 201 -8.22 19.56 -11.05
C GLN A 201 -9.61 19.51 -11.71
N GLY A 202 -10.64 20.12 -11.11
CA GLY A 202 -11.98 20.27 -11.68
C GLY A 202 -12.86 18.99 -11.66
N ALA A 203 -14.04 19.08 -12.28
CA ALA A 203 -15.08 18.05 -12.19
C ALA A 203 -14.70 16.68 -12.77
N LYS A 204 -13.81 16.63 -13.76
CA LYS A 204 -13.36 15.37 -14.38
C LYS A 204 -12.53 14.50 -13.43
N ALA A 205 -11.78 15.12 -12.50
CA ALA A 205 -11.00 14.39 -11.51
C ALA A 205 -11.88 13.67 -10.47
N LYS A 206 -13.08 14.20 -10.20
CA LYS A 206 -14.04 13.56 -9.28
C LYS A 206 -14.53 12.20 -9.77
N LEU A 207 -14.59 11.98 -11.08
CA LEU A 207 -15.08 10.72 -11.67
C LEU A 207 -14.09 9.55 -11.45
N LEU A 208 -12.80 9.84 -11.28
CA LEU A 208 -11.73 8.85 -11.07
C LEU A 208 -11.42 8.64 -9.59
N LEU A 209 -11.97 9.48 -8.72
CA LEU A 209 -11.71 9.47 -7.30
C LEU A 209 -12.40 8.28 -6.63
N LEU A 210 -11.66 7.57 -5.81
CA LEU A 210 -12.18 6.49 -4.98
C LEU A 210 -12.09 6.87 -3.50
N MET A 211 -13.04 6.38 -2.72
CA MET A 211 -12.97 6.48 -1.27
C MET A 211 -12.12 5.33 -0.70
N PRO A 212 -11.36 5.56 0.39
CA PRO A 212 -10.48 4.55 0.98
C PRO A 212 -11.18 3.23 1.33
N ASP A 213 -12.42 3.29 1.83
CA ASP A 213 -13.21 2.12 2.18
C ASP A 213 -13.60 1.28 0.96
N GLN A 214 -13.91 1.92 -0.17
CA GLN A 214 -14.18 1.22 -1.44
C GLN A 214 -12.94 0.49 -1.95
N VAL A 215 -11.79 1.17 -1.87
CA VAL A 215 -10.49 0.57 -2.23
C VAL A 215 -10.18 -0.62 -1.33
N ALA A 216 -10.34 -0.48 -0.01
CA ALA A 216 -10.07 -1.53 0.96
C ALA A 216 -10.94 -2.77 0.74
N LYS A 217 -12.24 -2.61 0.54
CA LYS A 217 -13.18 -3.73 0.26
C LYS A 217 -12.76 -4.54 -0.98
N VAL A 218 -12.40 -3.86 -2.07
CA VAL A 218 -11.93 -4.50 -3.30
C VAL A 218 -10.57 -5.15 -3.10
N ALA A 219 -9.63 -4.44 -2.46
CA ALA A 219 -8.28 -4.92 -2.22
C ALA A 219 -8.26 -6.20 -1.38
N VAL A 220 -8.96 -6.20 -0.24
CA VAL A 220 -9.05 -7.38 0.65
C VAL A 220 -9.74 -8.54 -0.04
N LYS A 221 -10.86 -8.30 -0.74
CA LYS A 221 -11.54 -9.36 -1.52
C LYS A 221 -10.60 -10.00 -2.54
N ASN A 222 -9.89 -9.20 -3.32
CA ASN A 222 -8.99 -9.67 -4.37
C ASN A 222 -7.77 -10.40 -3.79
N MET A 223 -7.20 -9.90 -2.69
CA MET A 223 -6.10 -10.55 -1.98
C MET A 223 -6.51 -11.94 -1.49
N LEU A 224 -7.62 -12.06 -0.78
CA LEU A 224 -8.10 -13.33 -0.23
C LEU A 224 -8.48 -14.33 -1.35
N SER A 225 -8.85 -13.85 -2.53
CA SER A 225 -9.04 -14.72 -3.71
C SER A 225 -7.74 -15.11 -4.42
N GLY A 226 -6.58 -14.60 -3.98
CA GLY A 226 -5.28 -14.87 -4.60
C GLY A 226 -5.05 -14.13 -5.92
N MET A 227 -5.76 -13.02 -6.17
CA MET A 227 -5.60 -12.22 -7.38
C MET A 227 -4.26 -11.47 -7.34
N LEU A 228 -3.42 -11.66 -8.36
CA LEU A 228 -2.08 -11.05 -8.41
C LEU A 228 -2.11 -9.52 -8.53
N ILE A 229 -3.01 -8.95 -9.33
CA ILE A 229 -3.11 -7.50 -9.54
C ILE A 229 -4.52 -7.04 -9.18
N SER A 230 -4.63 -6.19 -8.18
CA SER A 230 -5.88 -5.56 -7.75
C SER A 230 -5.91 -4.09 -8.20
N ASN A 231 -6.81 -3.76 -9.13
CA ASN A 231 -7.01 -2.41 -9.65
C ASN A 231 -8.42 -1.92 -9.25
N PRO A 232 -8.58 -1.29 -8.10
CA PRO A 232 -9.85 -0.68 -7.73
C PRO A 232 -10.25 0.44 -8.71
N GLY A 233 -11.51 0.41 -9.17
CA GLY A 233 -12.04 1.37 -10.14
C GLY A 233 -11.89 0.93 -11.60
N LYS A 234 -13.01 0.59 -12.24
CA LYS A 234 -13.05 0.13 -13.65
C LYS A 234 -12.42 1.13 -14.63
N MET A 235 -12.65 2.42 -14.45
CA MET A 235 -12.11 3.48 -15.31
C MET A 235 -10.58 3.53 -15.23
N ASN A 236 -10.01 3.43 -14.02
CA ASN A 236 -8.57 3.43 -13.80
C ASN A 236 -7.88 2.25 -14.50
N TRP A 237 -8.51 1.07 -14.47
CA TRP A 237 -8.02 -0.12 -15.17
C TRP A 237 -7.97 0.07 -16.69
N TRP A 238 -9.03 0.63 -17.30
CA TRP A 238 -9.06 0.89 -18.74
C TRP A 238 -8.00 1.92 -19.18
N LEU A 239 -7.81 3.00 -18.42
CA LEU A 239 -6.81 4.02 -18.72
C LEU A 239 -5.39 3.44 -18.76
N THR A 240 -5.04 2.57 -17.80
CA THR A 240 -3.72 1.92 -17.78
C THR A 240 -3.51 0.96 -18.96
N LYS A 241 -4.57 0.30 -19.42
CA LYS A 241 -4.51 -0.59 -20.60
C LYS A 241 -4.31 0.20 -21.90
N ILE A 242 -5.12 1.23 -22.13
CA ILE A 242 -5.04 2.06 -23.34
C ILE A 242 -3.68 2.76 -23.44
N ALA A 243 -3.16 3.29 -22.32
CA ALA A 243 -1.87 3.98 -22.29
C ALA A 243 -0.67 3.12 -22.73
N LYS A 244 -0.79 1.79 -22.72
CA LYS A 244 0.28 0.89 -23.19
C LYS A 244 0.47 0.94 -24.70
N PHE A 245 -0.57 1.26 -25.45
CA PHE A 245 -0.52 1.33 -26.93
C PHE A 245 -0.05 2.67 -27.46
N ILE A 246 0.07 3.71 -26.60
CA ILE A 246 0.57 5.03 -27.01
C ILE A 246 2.10 5.01 -27.07
N PRO A 247 2.73 5.43 -28.19
CA PRO A 247 4.18 5.56 -28.26
C PRO A 247 4.75 6.41 -27.12
N THR A 248 5.86 5.98 -26.52
CA THR A 248 6.38 6.56 -25.27
C THR A 248 6.60 8.08 -25.36
N ARG A 249 7.19 8.57 -26.46
CA ARG A 249 7.45 10.02 -26.63
C ARG A 249 6.16 10.84 -26.66
N LEU A 250 5.12 10.36 -27.35
CA LEU A 250 3.81 11.03 -27.42
C LEU A 250 3.13 11.00 -26.06
N LYS A 251 3.13 9.84 -25.43
CA LYS A 251 2.58 9.66 -24.07
C LYS A 251 3.21 10.64 -23.08
N MET A 252 4.55 10.77 -23.07
CA MET A 252 5.25 11.67 -22.15
C MET A 252 4.89 13.14 -22.38
N ARG A 253 4.73 13.58 -23.64
CA ARG A 253 4.29 14.95 -23.96
C ARG A 253 2.85 15.22 -23.48
N ILE A 254 1.96 14.25 -23.63
CA ILE A 254 0.55 14.37 -23.16
C ILE A 254 0.54 14.44 -21.64
N LEU A 255 1.27 13.55 -20.96
CA LEU A 255 1.34 13.52 -19.50
C LEU A 255 1.96 14.79 -18.92
N GLU A 256 3.00 15.35 -19.58
CA GLU A 256 3.60 16.61 -19.16
C GLU A 256 2.57 17.75 -19.14
N LYS A 257 1.75 17.89 -20.17
CA LYS A 257 0.67 18.89 -20.22
C LYS A 257 -0.40 18.66 -19.14
N ILE A 258 -0.79 17.39 -18.91
CA ILE A 258 -1.83 17.05 -17.92
C ILE A 258 -1.32 17.33 -16.49
N PHE A 259 -0.06 17.00 -16.22
CA PHE A 259 0.52 17.13 -14.88
C PHE A 259 1.27 18.44 -14.64
N SER A 260 1.22 19.39 -15.59
CA SER A 260 1.82 20.73 -15.43
C SER A 260 1.32 21.52 -14.22
N ALA A 261 0.14 21.19 -13.69
CA ALA A 261 -0.39 21.77 -12.44
C ALA A 261 0.43 21.39 -11.17
N TYR A 262 1.41 20.50 -11.30
CA TYR A 262 2.37 20.16 -10.22
C TYR A 262 3.67 20.99 -10.30
N ARG A 263 3.77 21.94 -11.23
CA ARG A 263 4.88 22.88 -11.36
C ARG A 263 5.05 23.78 -10.14
#